data_fc4db955539babb24e9342a6f2761d7a
#
_entry.id   fc4db955539babb24e9342a6f2761d7a
#
_cell.length_a   1.000
_cell.length_b   1.000
_cell.length_c   1.000
_cell.angle_alpha   90.00
_cell.angle_beta   90.00
_cell.angle_gamma   90.00
#
_symmetry.space_group_name_H-M   'P 1'
#
loop_
_entity.id
_entity.type
_entity.pdbx_description
1 polymer ?
#
loop_
_entity_poly.entity_id
_entity_poly.type
_entity_poly.pdbx_seq_one_letter_code
_entity_poly.pdbx_strand_id
1 'polypeptide(L)'
;MKICSALVCIVSAILARPSASLAQADAPSTRMLGVDGAQMRVLTAGIERRKPGEPVIILEAGAGADLETWKPILPDVSRVGPVIAYDRRALGQSEADPSTPTFTRTVQTLHAVLQALKVPPPYVLVGHSMGGVFIRGFASMYPGETAGMVYLDVPDFESTREERAAVLPVEDRKAALAPPVLPEIPSGTPPGLAAVYQQQLNEMRDDYPSARNWKQPTAIPVAVVITTRADRMRGNGGAMVRLQMKHQSEWALGSPNSLFVLAGHTGHQLHRDDPQFVVQLIRHVYERSAPK
;
A
#
# COMPACT_ATOMS: atom_id res chain seq x y z
N MET A 1 3.43 -39.05 65.37
CA MET A 1 3.92 -38.90 63.98
C MET A 1 3.48 -37.55 63.45
N LYS A 2 4.38 -36.54 63.45
CA LYS A 2 4.10 -35.17 62.99
C LYS A 2 4.77 -35.00 61.64
N ILE A 3 3.98 -34.82 60.61
CA ILE A 3 4.45 -34.55 59.25
C ILE A 3 4.67 -33.04 59.12
N CYS A 4 5.93 -32.62 58.99
CA CYS A 4 6.30 -31.24 58.68
C CYS A 4 6.15 -31.01 57.16
N SER A 5 5.20 -30.14 56.76
CA SER A 5 5.07 -29.65 55.40
C SER A 5 6.04 -28.48 55.21
N ALA A 6 7.05 -28.71 54.36
CA ALA A 6 7.95 -27.67 53.94
C ALA A 6 7.28 -26.81 52.82
N LEU A 7 7.09 -25.55 53.12
CA LEU A 7 6.60 -24.54 52.18
C LEU A 7 7.77 -24.06 51.33
N VAL A 8 7.79 -24.44 50.06
CA VAL A 8 8.77 -23.94 49.07
C VAL A 8 8.24 -22.62 48.50
N CYS A 9 8.83 -21.50 48.92
CA CYS A 9 8.63 -20.20 48.29
C CYS A 9 9.48 -20.09 47.01
N ILE A 10 8.83 -20.18 45.88
CA ILE A 10 9.48 -19.84 44.58
C ILE A 10 9.40 -18.32 44.43
N VAL A 11 10.53 -17.63 44.64
CA VAL A 11 10.67 -16.22 44.32
C VAL A 11 10.98 -16.13 42.82
N SER A 12 9.96 -15.82 42.00
CA SER A 12 10.16 -15.49 40.59
C SER A 12 10.82 -14.12 40.47
N ALA A 13 12.12 -14.11 40.24
CA ALA A 13 12.83 -12.90 39.85
C ALA A 13 12.38 -12.47 38.46
N ILE A 14 11.49 -11.48 38.39
CA ILE A 14 11.18 -10.79 37.12
C ILE A 14 12.43 -10.00 36.75
N LEU A 15 13.25 -10.56 35.88
CA LEU A 15 14.31 -9.82 35.19
C LEU A 15 13.63 -8.76 34.31
N ALA A 16 13.58 -7.53 34.80
CA ALA A 16 13.23 -6.36 34.00
C ALA A 16 14.22 -6.28 32.84
N ARG A 17 13.79 -6.68 31.64
CA ARG A 17 14.53 -6.38 30.42
C ARG A 17 14.62 -4.86 30.32
N PRO A 18 15.80 -4.27 30.08
CA PRO A 18 15.88 -2.85 29.82
C PRO A 18 14.99 -2.57 28.61
N SER A 19 14.02 -1.69 28.77
CA SER A 19 13.24 -1.15 27.65
C SER A 19 14.25 -0.54 26.69
N ALA A 20 14.37 -1.11 25.50
CA ALA A 20 15.14 -0.48 24.44
C ALA A 20 14.61 0.94 24.33
N SER A 21 15.49 1.92 24.51
CA SER A 21 15.18 3.33 24.34
C SER A 21 14.54 3.46 22.95
N LEU A 22 13.24 3.79 22.91
CA LEU A 22 12.56 4.12 21.67
C LEU A 22 13.32 5.33 21.11
N ALA A 23 14.08 5.10 20.05
CA ALA A 23 14.78 6.17 19.36
C ALA A 23 13.74 7.25 19.05
N GLN A 24 14.03 8.48 19.47
CA GLN A 24 13.15 9.61 19.24
C GLN A 24 12.98 9.74 17.74
N ALA A 25 11.75 9.52 17.23
CA ALA A 25 11.47 9.65 15.81
C ALA A 25 11.74 11.10 15.40
N ASP A 26 12.57 11.31 14.36
CA ASP A 26 12.74 12.64 13.80
C ASP A 26 11.38 13.13 13.30
N ALA A 27 11.08 14.40 13.58
CA ALA A 27 9.85 15.00 13.12
C ALA A 27 9.78 14.90 11.59
N PRO A 28 8.63 14.50 11.03
CA PRO A 28 8.47 14.45 9.58
C PRO A 28 8.77 15.80 8.95
N SER A 29 9.58 15.81 7.90
CA SER A 29 9.93 17.01 7.12
C SER A 29 9.19 16.96 5.78
N THR A 30 8.52 18.06 5.43
CA THR A 30 7.82 18.18 4.15
C THR A 30 8.46 19.30 3.34
N ARG A 31 8.73 19.05 2.06
CA ARG A 31 9.30 20.02 1.13
C ARG A 31 8.79 19.86 -0.29
N MET A 32 8.93 20.91 -1.08
CA MET A 32 8.78 20.85 -2.53
C MET A 32 10.09 20.36 -3.15
N LEU A 33 9.99 19.47 -4.14
CA LEU A 33 11.11 18.85 -4.83
C LEU A 33 10.89 18.98 -6.34
N GLY A 34 11.86 19.52 -7.06
CA GLY A 34 11.84 19.55 -8.53
C GLY A 34 12.06 18.15 -9.11
N VAL A 35 11.12 17.66 -9.85
CA VAL A 35 11.16 16.34 -10.51
C VAL A 35 10.62 16.49 -11.92
N ASP A 36 11.41 16.12 -12.95
CA ASP A 36 11.00 16.14 -14.37
C ASP A 36 10.22 17.42 -14.76
N GLY A 37 10.72 18.58 -14.37
CA GLY A 37 10.17 19.88 -14.78
C GLY A 37 8.95 20.37 -14.00
N ALA A 38 8.54 19.69 -12.91
CA ALA A 38 7.47 20.17 -12.03
C ALA A 38 7.81 19.99 -10.56
N GLN A 39 7.20 20.81 -9.69
CA GLN A 39 7.37 20.74 -8.24
C GLN A 39 6.46 19.66 -7.65
N MET A 40 7.04 18.80 -6.83
CA MET A 40 6.33 17.73 -6.13
C MET A 40 6.48 17.89 -4.62
N ARG A 41 5.39 17.76 -3.88
CA ARG A 41 5.42 17.76 -2.42
C ARG A 41 5.83 16.38 -1.93
N VAL A 42 6.89 16.34 -1.13
CA VAL A 42 7.43 15.12 -0.55
C VAL A 42 7.60 15.26 0.95
N LEU A 43 7.23 14.22 1.68
CA LEU A 43 7.44 14.06 3.11
C LEU A 43 8.50 12.98 3.34
N THR A 44 9.47 13.28 4.21
CA THR A 44 10.48 12.30 4.66
C THR A 44 10.49 12.23 6.19
N ALA A 45 10.74 11.05 6.74
CA ALA A 45 10.99 10.86 8.17
C ALA A 45 12.05 9.79 8.38
N GLY A 46 13.06 10.07 9.22
CA GLY A 46 14.11 9.13 9.58
C GLY A 46 15.13 8.80 8.49
N ILE A 47 15.10 9.51 7.36
CA ILE A 47 16.04 9.28 6.24
C ILE A 47 17.49 9.57 6.66
N GLU A 48 17.70 10.58 7.49
CA GLU A 48 19.02 11.02 7.96
C GLU A 48 19.72 9.97 8.85
N ARG A 49 18.93 9.09 9.47
CA ARG A 49 19.43 8.00 10.35
C ARG A 49 19.52 6.65 9.66
N ARG A 50 19.13 6.60 8.39
CA ARG A 50 19.12 5.38 7.60
C ARG A 50 20.52 4.75 7.54
N LYS A 51 20.61 3.47 7.88
CA LYS A 51 21.84 2.68 7.76
C LYS A 51 22.04 2.21 6.30
N PRO A 52 23.28 1.97 5.88
CA PRO A 52 23.55 1.36 4.58
C PRO A 52 22.80 0.04 4.42
N GLY A 53 22.08 -0.12 3.30
CA GLY A 53 21.29 -1.32 3.01
C GLY A 53 19.96 -1.43 3.75
N GLU A 54 19.65 -0.53 4.67
CA GLU A 54 18.36 -0.51 5.37
C GLU A 54 17.24 -0.13 4.39
N PRO A 55 16.10 -0.86 4.35
CA PRO A 55 14.98 -0.52 3.48
C PRO A 55 14.36 0.84 3.84
N VAL A 56 13.79 1.52 2.85
CA VAL A 56 12.95 2.72 3.06
C VAL A 56 11.51 2.36 2.76
N ILE A 57 10.60 2.76 3.64
CA ILE A 57 9.16 2.56 3.49
C ILE A 57 8.62 3.65 2.59
N ILE A 58 8.02 3.28 1.47
CA ILE A 58 7.39 4.18 0.50
C ILE A 58 5.87 4.05 0.62
N LEU A 59 5.19 5.14 0.92
CA LEU A 59 3.74 5.17 1.11
C LEU A 59 3.06 5.73 -0.16
N GLU A 60 2.35 4.86 -0.89
CA GLU A 60 1.64 5.18 -2.14
C GLU A 60 0.14 5.26 -1.91
N ALA A 61 -0.43 6.45 -2.01
CA ALA A 61 -1.82 6.75 -1.67
C ALA A 61 -2.84 6.22 -2.70
N GLY A 62 -4.11 6.12 -2.31
CA GLY A 62 -5.22 5.74 -3.17
C GLY A 62 -5.56 6.78 -4.25
N ALA A 63 -6.56 6.50 -5.07
CA ALA A 63 -7.05 7.43 -6.09
C ALA A 63 -7.48 8.77 -5.46
N GLY A 64 -7.07 9.89 -6.04
CA GLY A 64 -7.42 11.23 -5.57
C GLY A 64 -6.86 11.63 -4.20
N ALA A 65 -6.18 10.73 -3.49
CA ALA A 65 -5.60 11.03 -2.17
C ALA A 65 -4.18 11.59 -2.30
N ASP A 66 -3.85 12.48 -1.37
CA ASP A 66 -2.54 13.05 -1.16
C ASP A 66 -1.80 12.40 0.03
N LEU A 67 -0.61 12.87 0.34
CA LEU A 67 0.22 12.34 1.44
C LEU A 67 -0.42 12.51 2.84
N GLU A 68 -1.38 13.43 2.99
CA GLU A 68 -2.07 13.66 4.26
C GLU A 68 -2.90 12.45 4.72
N THR A 69 -3.27 11.58 3.77
CA THR A 69 -3.99 10.33 4.08
C THR A 69 -3.24 9.45 5.06
N TRP A 70 -1.90 9.56 5.11
CA TRP A 70 -1.02 8.75 5.94
C TRP A 70 -0.80 9.27 7.36
N LYS A 71 -1.31 10.48 7.68
CA LYS A 71 -1.16 11.10 9.02
C LYS A 71 -1.48 10.15 10.18
N PRO A 72 -2.54 9.32 10.12
CA PRO A 72 -2.90 8.45 11.25
C PRO A 72 -1.83 7.41 11.60
N ILE A 73 -1.03 6.97 10.63
CA ILE A 73 -0.03 5.92 10.83
C ILE A 73 1.41 6.43 10.79
N LEU A 74 1.64 7.62 10.25
CA LEU A 74 2.98 8.14 9.98
C LEU A 74 3.90 8.17 11.21
N PRO A 75 3.46 8.63 12.41
CA PRO A 75 4.32 8.64 13.60
C PRO A 75 4.81 7.25 14.00
N ASP A 76 3.96 6.22 13.86
CA ASP A 76 4.30 4.86 14.25
C ASP A 76 5.11 4.14 13.16
N VAL A 77 4.80 4.38 11.89
CA VAL A 77 5.58 3.85 10.75
C VAL A 77 7.00 4.43 10.77
N SER A 78 7.19 5.70 11.11
CA SER A 78 8.53 6.32 11.22
C SER A 78 9.39 5.74 12.36
N ARG A 79 8.78 5.03 13.31
CA ARG A 79 9.49 4.24 14.33
C ARG A 79 9.85 2.83 13.84
N VAL A 80 9.16 2.35 12.80
CA VAL A 80 9.51 1.06 12.16
C VAL A 80 10.75 1.21 11.30
N GLY A 81 10.83 2.27 10.49
CA GLY A 81 11.96 2.54 9.60
C GLY A 81 11.86 3.90 8.91
N PRO A 82 12.85 4.26 8.10
CA PRO A 82 12.81 5.47 7.28
C PRO A 82 11.60 5.46 6.35
N VAL A 83 10.92 6.62 6.21
CA VAL A 83 9.65 6.74 5.47
C VAL A 83 9.71 7.87 4.46
N ILE A 84 9.13 7.62 3.29
CA ILE A 84 8.81 8.62 2.26
C ILE A 84 7.33 8.51 1.90
N ALA A 85 6.64 9.65 1.89
CA ALA A 85 5.33 9.82 1.28
C ALA A 85 5.37 11.01 0.32
N TYR A 86 4.49 11.08 -0.65
CA TYR A 86 4.48 12.17 -1.62
C TYR A 86 3.09 12.38 -2.20
N ASP A 87 2.86 13.58 -2.69
CA ASP A 87 1.70 13.86 -3.51
C ASP A 87 2.03 13.49 -4.96
N ARG A 88 1.22 12.61 -5.59
CA ARG A 88 1.35 12.37 -7.02
C ARG A 88 1.07 13.65 -7.81
N ARG A 89 1.51 13.68 -9.07
CA ARG A 89 1.24 14.78 -10.00
C ARG A 89 -0.23 15.20 -9.99
N ALA A 90 -0.49 16.51 -9.93
CA ALA A 90 -1.80 17.15 -9.86
C ALA A 90 -2.62 16.85 -8.59
N LEU A 91 -2.07 16.13 -7.60
CA LEU A 91 -2.72 15.86 -6.32
C LEU A 91 -2.06 16.66 -5.20
N GLY A 92 -2.83 16.97 -4.14
CA GLY A 92 -2.35 17.71 -2.99
C GLY A 92 -1.72 19.04 -3.39
N GLN A 93 -0.42 19.19 -3.11
CA GLN A 93 0.36 20.40 -3.46
C GLN A 93 1.35 20.16 -4.62
N SER A 94 1.34 18.98 -5.22
CA SER A 94 2.17 18.69 -6.38
C SER A 94 1.60 19.30 -7.67
N GLU A 95 2.47 19.87 -8.49
CA GLU A 95 2.08 20.39 -9.79
C GLU A 95 1.64 19.28 -10.75
N ALA A 96 0.86 19.63 -11.76
CA ALA A 96 0.46 18.72 -12.81
C ALA A 96 1.66 18.27 -13.67
N ASP A 97 1.57 17.10 -14.27
CA ASP A 97 2.53 16.67 -15.26
C ASP A 97 2.34 17.51 -16.55
N PRO A 98 3.40 18.04 -17.14
CA PRO A 98 3.32 18.67 -18.46
C PRO A 98 2.96 17.67 -19.58
N SER A 99 3.12 16.36 -19.32
CA SER A 99 2.79 15.27 -20.23
C SER A 99 1.42 14.68 -19.90
N THR A 100 0.85 13.92 -20.85
CA THR A 100 -0.37 13.15 -20.61
C THR A 100 -0.13 12.10 -19.51
N PRO A 101 -0.94 12.08 -18.43
CA PRO A 101 -0.78 11.11 -17.38
C PRO A 101 -1.08 9.68 -17.89
N THR A 102 -0.25 8.73 -17.47
CA THR A 102 -0.44 7.29 -17.69
C THR A 102 -0.05 6.55 -16.41
N PHE A 103 -0.51 5.31 -16.24
CA PHE A 103 -0.09 4.49 -15.09
C PHE A 103 1.42 4.25 -15.08
N THR A 104 1.99 3.94 -16.24
CA THR A 104 3.45 3.82 -16.41
C THR A 104 4.17 5.10 -16.01
N ARG A 105 3.69 6.27 -16.45
CA ARG A 105 4.27 7.57 -16.09
C ARG A 105 4.18 7.84 -14.57
N THR A 106 3.09 7.46 -13.93
CA THR A 106 2.95 7.58 -12.47
C THR A 106 4.05 6.77 -11.76
N VAL A 107 4.29 5.54 -12.18
CA VAL A 107 5.35 4.68 -11.64
C VAL A 107 6.74 5.27 -11.89
N GLN A 108 7.01 5.75 -13.09
CA GLN A 108 8.28 6.40 -13.44
C GLN A 108 8.50 7.67 -12.60
N THR A 109 7.44 8.43 -12.34
CA THR A 109 7.50 9.63 -11.49
C THR A 109 7.89 9.29 -10.05
N LEU A 110 7.34 8.21 -9.47
CA LEU A 110 7.79 7.75 -8.15
C LEU A 110 9.29 7.44 -8.16
N HIS A 111 9.77 6.70 -9.16
CA HIS A 111 11.20 6.40 -9.27
C HIS A 111 12.03 7.68 -9.40
N ALA A 112 11.60 8.65 -10.22
CA ALA A 112 12.27 9.93 -10.36
C ALA A 112 12.30 10.75 -9.05
N VAL A 113 11.23 10.69 -8.23
CA VAL A 113 11.20 11.28 -6.88
C VAL A 113 12.30 10.67 -6.01
N LEU A 114 12.43 9.35 -5.97
CA LEU A 114 13.44 8.65 -5.18
C LEU A 114 14.87 8.99 -5.64
N GLN A 115 15.10 9.09 -6.94
CA GLN A 115 16.37 9.53 -7.51
C GLN A 115 16.69 10.99 -7.15
N ALA A 116 15.71 11.90 -7.27
CA ALA A 116 15.89 13.32 -6.91
C ALA A 116 16.15 13.52 -5.40
N LEU A 117 15.58 12.66 -4.54
CA LEU A 117 15.86 12.62 -3.11
C LEU A 117 17.23 12.03 -2.80
N LYS A 118 17.90 11.37 -3.75
CA LYS A 118 19.15 10.62 -3.58
C LYS A 118 19.02 9.53 -2.50
N VAL A 119 17.87 8.89 -2.44
CA VAL A 119 17.60 7.79 -1.51
C VAL A 119 17.71 6.48 -2.30
N PRO A 120 18.81 5.73 -2.14
CA PRO A 120 19.01 4.47 -2.88
C PRO A 120 18.09 3.36 -2.34
N PRO A 121 17.82 2.30 -3.12
CA PRO A 121 17.11 1.11 -2.63
C PRO A 121 17.91 0.40 -1.52
N PRO A 122 17.33 -0.61 -0.83
CA PRO A 122 16.05 -1.25 -1.14
C PRO A 122 14.83 -0.51 -0.56
N TYR A 123 13.63 -0.78 -1.16
CA TYR A 123 12.37 -0.17 -0.71
C TYR A 123 11.36 -1.21 -0.23
N VAL A 124 10.62 -0.87 0.82
CA VAL A 124 9.36 -1.55 1.21
C VAL A 124 8.21 -0.67 0.72
N LEU A 125 7.46 -1.18 -0.25
CA LEU A 125 6.38 -0.44 -0.90
C LEU A 125 5.05 -0.72 -0.19
N VAL A 126 4.34 0.31 0.22
CA VAL A 126 3.03 0.24 0.87
C VAL A 126 2.02 0.96 0.00
N GLY A 127 1.04 0.25 -0.56
CA GLY A 127 0.03 0.83 -1.45
C GLY A 127 -1.39 0.63 -0.94
N HIS A 128 -2.14 1.72 -0.82
CA HIS A 128 -3.56 1.68 -0.50
C HIS A 128 -4.40 1.83 -1.77
N SER A 129 -5.43 0.97 -1.93
CA SER A 129 -6.36 1.08 -3.06
C SER A 129 -5.60 1.16 -4.40
N MET A 130 -5.85 2.19 -5.22
CA MET A 130 -5.13 2.45 -6.48
C MET A 130 -3.61 2.52 -6.30
N GLY A 131 -3.11 2.96 -5.14
CA GLY A 131 -1.69 2.95 -4.81
C GLY A 131 -1.08 1.56 -4.86
N GLY A 132 -1.85 0.51 -4.55
CA GLY A 132 -1.42 -0.87 -4.69
C GLY A 132 -1.15 -1.28 -6.14
N VAL A 133 -1.89 -0.72 -7.10
CA VAL A 133 -1.61 -0.92 -8.53
C VAL A 133 -0.27 -0.29 -8.91
N PHE A 134 0.00 0.93 -8.43
CA PHE A 134 1.26 1.64 -8.74
C PHE A 134 2.48 0.98 -8.11
N ILE A 135 2.40 0.47 -6.87
CA ILE A 135 3.52 -0.26 -6.27
C ILE A 135 3.79 -1.59 -6.98
N ARG A 136 2.77 -2.27 -7.54
CA ARG A 136 2.96 -3.42 -8.42
C ARG A 136 3.72 -3.02 -9.67
N GLY A 137 3.35 -1.90 -10.28
CA GLY A 137 4.06 -1.34 -11.43
C GLY A 137 5.52 -1.05 -11.11
N PHE A 138 5.78 -0.41 -9.96
CA PHE A 138 7.15 -0.12 -9.52
C PHE A 138 7.97 -1.41 -9.38
N ALA A 139 7.46 -2.39 -8.65
CA ALA A 139 8.15 -3.66 -8.43
C ALA A 139 8.37 -4.44 -9.74
N SER A 140 7.46 -4.33 -10.72
CA SER A 140 7.61 -4.94 -12.04
C SER A 140 8.66 -4.23 -12.91
N MET A 141 8.73 -2.91 -12.84
CA MET A 141 9.68 -2.10 -13.65
C MET A 141 11.07 -2.02 -13.02
N TYR A 142 11.16 -2.07 -11.69
CA TYR A 142 12.40 -1.95 -10.92
C TYR A 142 12.55 -3.11 -9.91
N PRO A 143 12.61 -4.36 -10.39
CA PRO A 143 12.54 -5.54 -9.51
C PRO A 143 13.71 -5.65 -8.52
N GLY A 144 14.88 -5.13 -8.88
CA GLY A 144 16.05 -5.12 -8.00
C GLY A 144 16.01 -4.08 -6.88
N GLU A 145 15.02 -3.17 -6.89
CA GLU A 145 14.91 -2.10 -5.91
C GLU A 145 13.87 -2.39 -4.81
N THR A 146 13.01 -3.39 -5.01
CA THR A 146 11.91 -3.72 -4.10
C THR A 146 12.29 -4.86 -3.16
N ALA A 147 12.25 -4.63 -1.85
CA ALA A 147 12.58 -5.60 -0.81
C ALA A 147 11.35 -6.18 -0.09
N GLY A 148 10.19 -5.54 -0.21
CA GLY A 148 8.93 -6.01 0.38
C GLY A 148 7.74 -5.18 -0.09
N MET A 149 6.52 -5.73 0.05
CA MET A 149 5.29 -5.06 -0.39
C MET A 149 4.15 -5.24 0.61
N VAL A 150 3.35 -4.17 0.80
CA VAL A 150 2.11 -4.19 1.60
C VAL A 150 0.97 -3.66 0.74
N TYR A 151 -0.01 -4.49 0.46
CA TYR A 151 -1.21 -4.16 -0.29
C TYR A 151 -2.39 -3.96 0.67
N LEU A 152 -2.92 -2.75 0.73
CA LEU A 152 -4.01 -2.36 1.61
C LEU A 152 -5.30 -2.16 0.79
N ASP A 153 -6.14 -3.18 0.74
CA ASP A 153 -7.44 -3.22 0.04
C ASP A 153 -7.38 -2.71 -1.41
N VAL A 154 -6.48 -3.30 -2.17
CA VAL A 154 -6.20 -2.96 -3.57
C VAL A 154 -7.29 -3.52 -4.48
N PRO A 155 -7.73 -2.81 -5.55
CA PRO A 155 -8.69 -3.36 -6.49
C PRO A 155 -8.18 -4.63 -7.16
N ASP A 156 -9.09 -5.50 -7.56
CA ASP A 156 -8.77 -6.66 -8.38
C ASP A 156 -8.56 -6.24 -9.85
N PHE A 157 -7.32 -5.91 -10.19
CA PHE A 157 -6.92 -5.51 -11.54
C PHE A 157 -6.46 -6.69 -12.42
N GLU A 158 -6.57 -7.92 -11.91
CA GLU A 158 -6.25 -9.14 -12.65
C GLU A 158 -7.50 -9.84 -13.21
N SER A 159 -8.68 -9.65 -12.59
CA SER A 159 -9.93 -10.25 -13.08
C SER A 159 -10.36 -9.68 -14.42
N THR A 160 -10.87 -10.56 -15.29
CA THR A 160 -11.55 -10.17 -16.53
C THR A 160 -13.04 -9.91 -16.29
N ARG A 161 -13.72 -9.31 -17.26
CA ARG A 161 -15.18 -9.16 -17.21
C ARG A 161 -15.90 -10.50 -17.21
N GLU A 162 -15.37 -11.45 -17.97
CA GLU A 162 -15.89 -12.82 -18.07
C GLU A 162 -15.79 -13.52 -16.72
N GLU A 163 -14.66 -13.42 -16.02
CA GLU A 163 -14.50 -13.99 -14.68
C GLU A 163 -15.46 -13.33 -13.67
N ARG A 164 -15.59 -12.01 -13.70
CA ARG A 164 -16.54 -11.27 -12.85
C ARG A 164 -17.99 -11.69 -13.15
N ALA A 165 -18.34 -11.78 -14.41
CA ALA A 165 -19.68 -12.24 -14.81
C ALA A 165 -19.94 -13.69 -14.39
N ALA A 166 -18.93 -14.58 -14.51
CA ALA A 166 -19.08 -15.99 -14.18
C ALA A 166 -19.42 -16.25 -12.71
N VAL A 167 -18.95 -15.40 -11.79
CA VAL A 167 -19.22 -15.55 -10.34
C VAL A 167 -20.54 -14.92 -9.90
N LEU A 168 -21.25 -14.22 -10.79
CA LEU A 168 -22.52 -13.56 -10.51
C LEU A 168 -23.74 -14.42 -10.86
N PRO A 169 -24.92 -14.14 -10.26
CA PRO A 169 -26.19 -14.66 -10.70
C PRO A 169 -26.43 -14.44 -12.20
N VAL A 170 -27.14 -15.34 -12.84
CA VAL A 170 -27.33 -15.32 -14.31
C VAL A 170 -27.93 -14.00 -14.80
N GLU A 171 -28.87 -13.45 -14.04
CA GLU A 171 -29.56 -12.18 -14.32
C GLU A 171 -28.61 -10.98 -14.37
N ASP A 172 -27.50 -11.02 -13.60
CA ASP A 172 -26.54 -9.90 -13.48
C ASP A 172 -25.38 -10.00 -14.47
N ARG A 173 -25.16 -11.17 -15.08
CA ARG A 173 -23.99 -11.45 -15.95
C ARG A 173 -23.91 -10.51 -17.15
N LYS A 174 -25.04 -10.23 -17.79
CA LYS A 174 -25.09 -9.32 -18.95
C LYS A 174 -24.60 -7.92 -18.59
N ALA A 175 -25.00 -7.41 -17.44
CA ALA A 175 -24.56 -6.10 -16.95
C ALA A 175 -23.05 -6.11 -16.60
N ALA A 176 -22.55 -7.19 -16.02
CA ALA A 176 -21.14 -7.32 -15.66
C ALA A 176 -20.20 -7.44 -16.88
N LEU A 177 -20.69 -7.92 -18.01
CA LEU A 177 -19.94 -7.97 -19.28
C LEU A 177 -19.91 -6.62 -20.00
N ALA A 178 -20.83 -5.70 -19.69
CA ALA A 178 -20.82 -4.36 -20.25
C ALA A 178 -19.70 -3.51 -19.61
N PRO A 179 -19.15 -2.52 -20.34
CA PRO A 179 -18.25 -1.54 -19.72
C PRO A 179 -18.93 -0.88 -18.52
N PRO A 180 -18.20 -0.68 -17.39
CA PRO A 180 -18.79 -0.05 -16.21
C PRO A 180 -19.18 1.39 -16.53
N VAL A 181 -20.30 1.84 -15.94
CA VAL A 181 -20.66 3.24 -15.93
C VAL A 181 -19.69 3.94 -14.96
N LEU A 182 -18.90 4.85 -15.50
CA LEU A 182 -17.92 5.59 -14.72
C LEU A 182 -18.53 6.85 -14.11
N PRO A 183 -18.05 7.27 -12.93
CA PRO A 183 -18.48 8.56 -12.37
C PRO A 183 -18.01 9.71 -13.28
N GLU A 184 -18.79 10.75 -13.33
CA GLU A 184 -18.40 11.98 -14.01
C GLU A 184 -17.33 12.72 -13.19
N ILE A 185 -16.39 13.35 -13.89
CA ILE A 185 -15.44 14.24 -13.25
C ILE A 185 -16.17 15.53 -12.89
N PRO A 186 -16.15 15.98 -11.62
CA PRO A 186 -16.88 17.17 -11.20
C PRO A 186 -16.50 18.38 -12.03
N SER A 187 -17.52 19.20 -12.39
CA SER A 187 -17.31 20.48 -13.06
C SER A 187 -16.42 21.39 -12.20
N GLY A 188 -15.49 22.09 -12.84
CA GLY A 188 -14.52 22.96 -12.14
C GLY A 188 -13.28 22.23 -11.60
N THR A 189 -13.15 20.92 -11.81
CA THR A 189 -11.89 20.22 -11.52
C THR A 189 -10.75 20.85 -12.35
N PRO A 190 -9.60 21.19 -11.71
CA PRO A 190 -8.45 21.73 -12.45
C PRO A 190 -8.02 20.80 -13.59
N PRO A 191 -7.62 21.33 -14.76
CA PRO A 191 -7.36 20.50 -15.95
C PRO A 191 -6.35 19.37 -15.74
N GLY A 192 -5.26 19.60 -14.99
CA GLY A 192 -4.27 18.58 -14.68
C GLY A 192 -4.83 17.45 -13.83
N LEU A 193 -5.66 17.77 -12.83
CA LEU A 193 -6.33 16.80 -11.98
C LEU A 193 -7.43 16.05 -12.77
N ALA A 194 -8.18 16.75 -13.62
CA ALA A 194 -9.17 16.12 -14.48
C ALA A 194 -8.52 15.09 -15.43
N ALA A 195 -7.35 15.40 -15.98
CA ALA A 195 -6.60 14.47 -16.82
C ALA A 195 -6.16 13.21 -16.05
N VAL A 196 -5.72 13.36 -14.78
CA VAL A 196 -5.38 12.21 -13.92
C VAL A 196 -6.61 11.36 -13.62
N TYR A 197 -7.73 11.97 -13.27
CA TYR A 197 -8.98 11.22 -13.03
C TYR A 197 -9.46 10.51 -14.30
N GLN A 198 -9.47 11.20 -15.44
CA GLN A 198 -9.88 10.59 -16.71
C GLN A 198 -9.03 9.37 -17.05
N GLN A 199 -7.72 9.45 -16.85
CA GLN A 199 -6.82 8.34 -17.09
C GLN A 199 -7.10 7.15 -16.15
N GLN A 200 -7.32 7.40 -14.84
CA GLN A 200 -7.66 6.35 -13.88
C GLN A 200 -9.02 5.70 -14.23
N LEU A 201 -10.01 6.48 -14.61
CA LEU A 201 -11.30 5.99 -15.05
C LEU A 201 -11.19 5.13 -16.32
N ASN A 202 -10.37 5.55 -17.29
CA ASN A 202 -10.14 4.77 -18.50
C ASN A 202 -9.49 3.41 -18.18
N GLU A 203 -8.47 3.38 -17.30
CA GLU A 203 -7.85 2.12 -16.86
C GLU A 203 -8.88 1.19 -16.18
N MET A 204 -9.73 1.73 -15.30
CA MET A 204 -10.80 0.96 -14.65
C MET A 204 -11.83 0.44 -15.65
N ARG A 205 -12.24 1.29 -16.63
CA ARG A 205 -13.21 0.91 -17.66
C ARG A 205 -12.69 -0.22 -18.53
N ASP A 206 -11.41 -0.20 -18.86
CA ASP A 206 -10.79 -1.12 -19.81
C ASP A 206 -10.05 -2.28 -19.10
N ASP A 207 -10.40 -2.53 -17.83
CA ASP A 207 -9.87 -3.62 -17.00
C ASP A 207 -8.35 -3.55 -16.77
N TYR A 208 -7.86 -2.35 -16.48
CA TYR A 208 -6.47 -2.08 -16.12
C TYR A 208 -5.42 -2.58 -17.15
N PRO A 209 -5.54 -2.19 -18.43
CA PRO A 209 -4.67 -2.72 -19.49
C PRO A 209 -3.18 -2.48 -19.21
N SER A 210 -2.83 -1.35 -18.57
CA SER A 210 -1.45 -1.05 -18.20
C SER A 210 -0.92 -1.96 -17.08
N ALA A 211 -1.78 -2.28 -16.08
CA ALA A 211 -1.38 -2.99 -14.88
C ALA A 211 -1.41 -4.51 -15.02
N ARG A 212 -2.27 -5.05 -15.87
CA ARG A 212 -2.48 -6.50 -16.05
C ARG A 212 -1.21 -7.28 -16.34
N ASN A 213 -0.24 -6.68 -17.02
CA ASN A 213 1.02 -7.31 -17.39
C ASN A 213 2.14 -7.08 -16.35
N TRP A 214 1.90 -6.30 -15.29
CA TRP A 214 2.89 -6.06 -14.26
C TRP A 214 3.04 -7.26 -13.34
N LYS A 215 4.26 -7.76 -13.24
CA LYS A 215 4.56 -8.99 -12.51
C LYS A 215 4.70 -8.74 -11.01
N GLN A 216 4.21 -9.68 -10.23
CA GLN A 216 4.45 -9.74 -8.79
C GLN A 216 5.84 -10.34 -8.55
N PRO A 217 6.70 -9.69 -7.75
CA PRO A 217 7.92 -10.33 -7.26
C PRO A 217 7.60 -11.51 -6.34
N THR A 218 8.35 -12.61 -6.47
CA THR A 218 8.11 -13.86 -5.72
C THR A 218 9.16 -14.15 -4.66
N ALA A 219 10.24 -13.39 -4.60
CA ALA A 219 11.36 -13.63 -3.67
C ALA A 219 11.40 -12.70 -2.46
N ILE A 220 10.37 -11.88 -2.26
CA ILE A 220 10.29 -10.85 -1.21
C ILE A 220 9.06 -11.09 -0.32
N PRO A 221 9.07 -10.66 0.96
CA PRO A 221 7.89 -10.73 1.82
C PRO A 221 6.78 -9.80 1.32
N VAL A 222 5.53 -10.31 1.36
CA VAL A 222 4.35 -9.59 0.92
C VAL A 222 3.25 -9.68 1.97
N ALA A 223 2.60 -8.57 2.29
CA ALA A 223 1.34 -8.57 3.04
C ALA A 223 0.20 -8.10 2.14
N VAL A 224 -0.85 -8.89 2.05
CA VAL A 224 -2.06 -8.55 1.29
C VAL A 224 -3.23 -8.52 2.25
N VAL A 225 -3.97 -7.41 2.26
CA VAL A 225 -5.18 -7.24 3.08
C VAL A 225 -6.36 -6.92 2.18
N ILE A 226 -7.43 -7.68 2.38
CA ILE A 226 -8.74 -7.44 1.76
C ILE A 226 -9.74 -7.14 2.86
N THR A 227 -10.50 -6.04 2.72
CA THR A 227 -11.57 -5.74 3.66
C THR A 227 -12.81 -6.58 3.34
N THR A 228 -13.37 -7.21 4.38
CA THR A 228 -14.53 -8.11 4.27
C THR A 228 -15.66 -7.68 5.21
N ARG A 229 -15.77 -6.39 5.47
CA ARG A 229 -16.85 -5.84 6.30
C ARG A 229 -18.23 -6.21 5.73
N ALA A 230 -19.21 -6.42 6.58
CA ALA A 230 -20.50 -7.00 6.22
C ALA A 230 -21.25 -6.24 5.11
N ASP A 231 -21.10 -4.90 5.04
CA ASP A 231 -21.67 -4.09 3.99
C ASP A 231 -21.09 -4.39 2.60
N ARG A 232 -19.77 -4.62 2.52
CA ARG A 232 -19.07 -5.01 1.28
C ARG A 232 -19.42 -6.44 0.84
N MET A 233 -19.77 -7.31 1.76
CA MET A 233 -20.09 -8.72 1.50
C MET A 233 -21.54 -8.96 1.06
N ARG A 234 -22.39 -7.92 1.02
CA ARG A 234 -23.80 -8.05 0.64
C ARG A 234 -24.00 -8.16 -0.87
N GLY A 235 -25.02 -8.90 -1.27
CA GLY A 235 -25.38 -9.09 -2.69
C GLY A 235 -24.21 -9.59 -3.51
N ASN A 236 -24.00 -8.99 -4.66
CA ASN A 236 -22.91 -9.32 -5.58
C ASN A 236 -21.52 -8.99 -5.03
N GLY A 237 -21.43 -8.10 -4.03
CA GLY A 237 -20.16 -7.70 -3.41
C GLY A 237 -19.42 -8.90 -2.84
N GLY A 238 -20.10 -9.83 -2.19
CA GLY A 238 -19.48 -11.04 -1.66
C GLY A 238 -18.87 -11.95 -2.74
N ALA A 239 -19.50 -12.03 -3.92
CA ALA A 239 -18.95 -12.78 -5.04
C ALA A 239 -17.69 -12.10 -5.61
N MET A 240 -17.71 -10.78 -5.74
CA MET A 240 -16.56 -9.98 -6.18
C MET A 240 -15.38 -10.09 -5.21
N VAL A 241 -15.63 -9.98 -3.90
CA VAL A 241 -14.59 -10.14 -2.88
C VAL A 241 -13.97 -11.55 -2.94
N ARG A 242 -14.78 -12.61 -3.12
CA ARG A 242 -14.24 -13.98 -3.29
C ARG A 242 -13.35 -14.12 -4.53
N LEU A 243 -13.72 -13.48 -5.64
CA LEU A 243 -12.89 -13.47 -6.85
C LEU A 243 -11.57 -12.71 -6.60
N GLN A 244 -11.64 -11.54 -5.98
CA GLN A 244 -10.47 -10.78 -5.55
C GLN A 244 -9.56 -11.62 -4.63
N MET A 245 -10.14 -12.33 -3.65
CA MET A 245 -9.39 -13.24 -2.77
C MET A 245 -8.66 -14.33 -3.55
N LYS A 246 -9.30 -14.92 -4.56
CA LYS A 246 -8.69 -15.94 -5.43
C LYS A 246 -7.41 -15.40 -6.10
N HIS A 247 -7.47 -14.23 -6.72
CA HIS A 247 -6.32 -13.65 -7.41
C HIS A 247 -5.25 -13.15 -6.43
N GLN A 248 -5.66 -12.39 -5.43
CA GLN A 248 -4.71 -11.72 -4.54
C GLN A 248 -4.08 -12.64 -3.50
N SER A 249 -4.68 -13.81 -3.19
CA SER A 249 -4.02 -14.82 -2.36
C SER A 249 -2.76 -15.37 -3.02
N GLU A 250 -2.73 -15.49 -4.35
CA GLU A 250 -1.56 -15.95 -5.09
C GLU A 250 -0.35 -15.01 -4.91
N TRP A 251 -0.59 -13.71 -4.66
CA TRP A 251 0.51 -12.77 -4.41
C TRP A 251 1.26 -13.07 -3.12
N ALA A 252 0.54 -13.55 -2.09
CA ALA A 252 1.14 -13.97 -0.83
C ALA A 252 1.68 -15.41 -0.90
N LEU A 253 0.95 -16.34 -1.53
CA LEU A 253 1.35 -17.74 -1.64
C LEU A 253 2.65 -17.92 -2.43
N GLY A 254 2.88 -17.09 -3.45
CA GLY A 254 4.09 -17.11 -4.26
C GLY A 254 5.32 -16.47 -3.60
N SER A 255 5.22 -15.95 -2.36
CA SER A 255 6.28 -15.16 -1.71
C SER A 255 6.60 -15.66 -0.30
N PRO A 256 7.89 -15.71 0.11
CA PRO A 256 8.28 -16.17 1.43
C PRO A 256 7.87 -15.20 2.54
N ASN A 257 7.57 -15.73 3.74
CA ASN A 257 7.23 -14.93 4.93
C ASN A 257 6.07 -13.93 4.71
N SER A 258 5.12 -14.29 3.84
CA SER A 258 4.03 -13.42 3.44
C SER A 258 2.78 -13.61 4.29
N LEU A 259 1.89 -12.62 4.26
CA LEU A 259 0.60 -12.62 4.95
C LEU A 259 -0.52 -12.37 3.93
N PHE A 260 -1.59 -13.15 4.05
CA PHE A 260 -2.86 -12.88 3.41
C PHE A 260 -3.93 -12.71 4.50
N VAL A 261 -4.54 -11.53 4.61
CA VAL A 261 -5.41 -11.17 5.73
C VAL A 261 -6.77 -10.71 5.25
N LEU A 262 -7.83 -11.23 5.86
CA LEU A 262 -9.20 -10.78 5.67
C LEU A 262 -9.61 -9.90 6.85
N ALA A 263 -9.79 -8.60 6.62
CA ALA A 263 -10.11 -7.62 7.64
C ALA A 263 -11.62 -7.33 7.66
N GLY A 264 -12.36 -8.04 8.52
CA GLY A 264 -13.81 -7.86 8.68
C GLY A 264 -14.21 -6.65 9.54
N HIS A 265 -13.28 -6.10 10.31
CA HIS A 265 -13.50 -5.02 11.27
C HIS A 265 -13.21 -3.63 10.69
N THR A 266 -12.53 -3.51 9.55
CA THR A 266 -12.21 -2.24 8.90
C THR A 266 -12.99 -2.03 7.61
N GLY A 267 -13.18 -0.77 7.22
CA GLY A 267 -13.62 -0.41 5.87
C GLY A 267 -12.43 -0.22 4.92
N HIS A 268 -12.69 0.41 3.76
CA HIS A 268 -11.69 0.67 2.73
C HIS A 268 -10.51 1.53 3.22
N GLN A 269 -10.72 2.38 4.22
CA GLN A 269 -9.70 3.29 4.77
C GLN A 269 -8.98 2.67 5.98
N LEU A 270 -8.40 1.46 5.82
CA LEU A 270 -7.79 0.69 6.92
C LEU A 270 -6.84 1.51 7.80
N HIS A 271 -6.01 2.35 7.19
CA HIS A 271 -5.04 3.20 7.88
C HIS A 271 -5.67 4.30 8.76
N ARG A 272 -6.99 4.53 8.62
CA ARG A 272 -7.80 5.41 9.47
C ARG A 272 -8.64 4.61 10.46
N ASP A 273 -9.21 3.50 10.01
CA ASP A 273 -10.13 2.67 10.79
C ASP A 273 -9.38 1.89 11.88
N ASP A 274 -8.20 1.34 11.56
CA ASP A 274 -7.30 0.64 12.49
C ASP A 274 -5.83 0.93 12.14
N PRO A 275 -5.31 2.10 12.56
CA PRO A 275 -3.93 2.50 12.33
C PRO A 275 -2.90 1.48 12.82
N GLN A 276 -3.12 0.89 14.01
CA GLN A 276 -2.18 -0.05 14.62
C GLN A 276 -2.10 -1.36 13.84
N PHE A 277 -3.22 -1.85 13.34
CA PHE A 277 -3.23 -3.02 12.46
C PHE A 277 -2.36 -2.81 11.22
N VAL A 278 -2.51 -1.65 10.54
CA VAL A 278 -1.70 -1.33 9.35
C VAL A 278 -0.22 -1.20 9.69
N VAL A 279 0.12 -0.55 10.81
CA VAL A 279 1.52 -0.44 11.27
C VAL A 279 2.15 -1.81 11.53
N GLN A 280 1.41 -2.77 12.11
CA GLN A 280 1.91 -4.13 12.35
C GLN A 280 2.18 -4.89 11.04
N LEU A 281 1.34 -4.72 10.02
CA LEU A 281 1.58 -5.30 8.70
C LEU A 281 2.85 -4.73 8.04
N ILE A 282 3.02 -3.41 8.09
CA ILE A 282 4.21 -2.74 7.57
C ILE A 282 5.44 -3.23 8.32
N ARG A 283 5.40 -3.30 9.65
CA ARG A 283 6.48 -3.82 10.49
C ARG A 283 6.84 -5.27 10.11
N HIS A 284 5.84 -6.14 9.96
CA HIS A 284 6.05 -7.54 9.57
C HIS A 284 6.86 -7.67 8.28
N VAL A 285 6.50 -6.91 7.25
CA VAL A 285 7.20 -6.94 5.96
C VAL A 285 8.59 -6.29 6.10
N TYR A 286 8.68 -5.14 6.76
CA TYR A 286 9.93 -4.41 6.93
C TYR A 286 11.03 -5.23 7.62
N GLU A 287 10.71 -5.86 8.76
CA GLU A 287 11.67 -6.68 9.53
C GLU A 287 12.17 -7.90 8.75
N ARG A 288 11.41 -8.36 7.75
CA ARG A 288 11.77 -9.50 6.88
C ARG A 288 12.44 -9.07 5.58
N SER A 289 12.41 -7.78 5.29
CA SER A 289 13.05 -7.17 4.13
C SER A 289 14.44 -6.64 4.42
N ALA A 290 14.78 -6.43 5.70
CA ALA A 290 16.11 -5.96 6.10
C ALA A 290 17.17 -7.04 5.84
N PRO A 291 18.37 -6.67 5.39
CA PRO A 291 19.50 -7.60 5.32
C PRO A 291 19.76 -8.21 6.72
N LYS A 292 19.97 -9.52 6.74
CA LYS A 292 20.34 -10.23 7.98
C LYS A 292 21.77 -9.96 8.35
#